data_f025fa8894e546a531018a2e4bf12d83
#
_entry.id   f025fa8894e546a531018a2e4bf12d83
#
_cell.length_a   1.000
_cell.length_b   1.000
_cell.length_c   1.000
_cell.angle_alpha   90.00
_cell.angle_beta   90.00
_cell.angle_gamma   90.00
#
_symmetry.space_group_name_H-M   'P 1'
#
loop_
_entity.id
_entity.type
_entity.pdbx_description
1 polymer ?
#
loop_
_entity_poly.entity_id
_entity_poly.type
_entity_poly.pdbx_seq_one_letter_code
_entity_poly.pdbx_strand_id
1 'polypeptide(L)'
;MMDPAPVTWRAIGLGVLLAGLINFACPYGVLVLHNAGLTSDYITAGAMMLFFVLTGAVNPFCKWVCPRLALSSRDLVVVYVMMIVASAIPTWGLVTNLFHILTRPIYYATPENNWVDTLLPLLPSWLAPREPAVARFFYEGLPAGAGGIPWRAWFVP
;
A
#
# COMPACT_ATOMS: atom_id res chain seq x y z
N MET A 1 -26.25 -21.57 19.53
CA MET A 1 -25.45 -21.38 18.32
C MET A 1 -25.99 -20.13 17.67
N MET A 2 -25.27 -18.98 17.78
CA MET A 2 -25.76 -17.71 17.22
C MET A 2 -25.56 -17.76 15.72
N ASP A 3 -26.67 -17.63 14.98
CA ASP A 3 -26.65 -17.52 13.52
C ASP A 3 -25.73 -16.31 13.14
N PRO A 4 -24.75 -16.51 12.26
CA PRO A 4 -23.86 -15.43 11.89
C PRO A 4 -24.63 -14.42 11.03
N ALA A 5 -25.10 -13.34 11.64
CA ALA A 5 -25.67 -12.24 10.88
C ALA A 5 -24.68 -11.80 9.78
N PRO A 6 -25.12 -11.62 8.54
CA PRO A 6 -24.23 -11.29 7.42
C PRO A 6 -23.52 -9.95 7.67
N VAL A 7 -22.28 -9.86 7.20
CA VAL A 7 -21.52 -8.60 7.19
C VAL A 7 -22.28 -7.58 6.36
N THR A 8 -22.39 -6.35 6.85
CA THR A 8 -23.14 -5.32 6.14
C THR A 8 -22.31 -4.73 4.99
N TRP A 9 -22.92 -4.43 3.87
CA TRP A 9 -22.27 -3.72 2.74
C TRP A 9 -21.69 -2.37 3.15
N ARG A 10 -22.23 -1.76 4.22
CA ARG A 10 -21.70 -0.52 4.81
C ARG A 10 -20.34 -0.73 5.43
N ALA A 11 -20.14 -1.84 6.14
CA ALA A 11 -18.84 -2.18 6.72
C ALA A 11 -17.80 -2.38 5.62
N ILE A 12 -18.16 -3.07 4.53
CA ILE A 12 -17.26 -3.25 3.38
C ILE A 12 -16.93 -1.89 2.75
N GLY A 13 -17.94 -1.06 2.47
CA GLY A 13 -17.72 0.27 1.88
C GLY A 13 -16.83 1.17 2.76
N LEU A 14 -17.09 1.20 4.07
CA LEU A 14 -16.27 1.94 5.03
C LEU A 14 -14.85 1.35 5.11
N GLY A 15 -14.72 0.04 5.13
CA GLY A 15 -13.42 -0.65 5.13
C GLY A 15 -12.59 -0.30 3.91
N VAL A 16 -13.18 -0.30 2.70
CA VAL A 16 -12.51 0.13 1.46
C VAL A 16 -12.08 1.58 1.53
N LEU A 17 -12.94 2.47 2.02
CA LEU A 17 -12.63 3.90 2.15
C LEU A 17 -11.48 4.13 3.13
N LEU A 18 -11.50 3.52 4.31
CA LEU A 18 -10.44 3.67 5.30
C LEU A 18 -9.14 2.98 4.85
N ALA A 19 -9.23 1.85 4.19
CA ALA A 19 -8.08 1.20 3.55
C ALA A 19 -7.43 2.11 2.50
N GLY A 20 -8.22 2.74 1.63
CA GLY A 20 -7.75 3.72 0.66
C GLY A 20 -7.10 4.93 1.33
N LEU A 21 -7.72 5.44 2.41
CA LEU A 21 -7.17 6.55 3.18
C LEU A 21 -5.78 6.21 3.76
N ILE A 22 -5.60 5.02 4.34
CA ILE A 22 -4.31 4.57 4.88
C ILE A 22 -3.28 4.47 3.76
N ASN A 23 -3.64 3.84 2.64
CA ASN A 23 -2.73 3.66 1.51
C ASN A 23 -2.29 4.96 0.86
N PHE A 24 -3.06 6.02 0.98
CA PHE A 24 -2.69 7.36 0.49
C PHE A 24 -1.97 8.18 1.56
N ALA A 25 -2.55 8.27 2.77
CA ALA A 25 -2.07 9.17 3.82
C ALA A 25 -0.71 8.75 4.39
N CYS A 26 -0.46 7.43 4.52
CA CYS A 26 0.79 6.96 5.10
C CYS A 26 2.01 7.22 4.19
N PRO A 27 2.01 6.86 2.89
CA PRO A 27 3.08 7.24 1.99
C PRO A 27 3.25 8.76 1.88
N TYR A 28 2.17 9.51 1.81
CA TYR A 28 2.22 10.97 1.79
C TYR A 28 2.88 11.53 3.06
N GLY A 29 2.54 11.00 4.23
CA GLY A 29 3.15 11.39 5.50
C GLY A 29 4.66 11.14 5.54
N VAL A 30 5.10 9.99 5.02
CA VAL A 30 6.53 9.63 5.01
C VAL A 30 7.31 10.38 3.94
N LEU A 31 6.80 10.43 2.69
CA LEU A 31 7.55 10.91 1.54
C LEU A 31 7.47 12.44 1.38
N VAL A 32 6.37 13.06 1.78
CA VAL A 32 6.14 14.50 1.60
C VAL A 32 6.31 15.28 2.89
N LEU A 33 5.73 14.78 3.99
CA LEU A 33 5.79 15.45 5.28
C LEU A 33 7.01 15.04 6.13
N HIS A 34 7.77 14.04 5.68
CA HIS A 34 8.93 13.47 6.39
C HIS A 34 8.63 13.08 7.85
N ASN A 35 7.41 12.61 8.09
CA ASN A 35 6.97 12.15 9.41
C ASN A 35 7.35 10.67 9.64
N ALA A 36 7.16 10.23 10.90
CA ALA A 36 7.33 8.83 11.26
C ALA A 36 6.43 7.91 10.43
N GLY A 37 6.95 6.77 10.00
CA GLY A 37 6.22 5.79 9.20
C GLY A 37 5.12 5.10 10.02
N LEU A 38 3.88 5.53 9.83
CA LEU A 38 2.71 4.96 10.52
C LEU A 38 2.33 3.55 10.04
N THR A 39 2.99 3.05 8.98
CA THR A 39 2.80 1.72 8.41
C THR A 39 4.11 0.92 8.34
N SER A 40 5.14 1.35 9.06
CA SER A 40 6.48 0.73 8.99
C SER A 40 6.60 -0.56 9.80
N ASP A 41 5.69 -0.80 10.74
CA ASP A 41 5.73 -1.94 11.65
C ASP A 41 4.67 -3.00 11.30
N TYR A 42 4.86 -4.21 11.83
CA TYR A 42 3.91 -5.33 11.69
C TYR A 42 2.52 -5.00 12.24
N ILE A 43 2.44 -4.13 13.25
CA ILE A 43 1.19 -3.55 13.74
C ILE A 43 1.17 -2.10 13.30
N THR A 44 0.39 -1.80 12.28
CA THR A 44 0.35 -0.48 11.69
C THR A 44 -0.35 0.51 12.61
N ALA A 45 0.44 1.40 13.20
CA ALA A 45 -0.06 2.44 14.12
C ALA A 45 -1.17 3.28 13.47
N GLY A 46 -1.06 3.58 12.18
CA GLY A 46 -2.08 4.31 11.43
C GLY A 46 -3.44 3.61 11.40
N ALA A 47 -3.46 2.30 11.17
CA ALA A 47 -4.70 1.51 11.20
C ALA A 47 -5.30 1.45 12.60
N MET A 48 -4.46 1.27 13.64
CA MET A 48 -4.90 1.25 15.03
C MET A 48 -5.49 2.60 15.46
N MET A 49 -4.85 3.72 15.13
CA MET A 49 -5.35 5.05 15.46
C MET A 49 -6.70 5.33 14.80
N LEU A 50 -6.83 5.03 13.50
CA LEU A 50 -8.10 5.18 12.80
C LEU A 50 -9.19 4.28 13.37
N PHE A 51 -8.85 3.06 13.72
CA PHE A 51 -9.79 2.14 14.37
C PHE A 51 -10.21 2.61 15.75
N PHE A 52 -9.29 3.16 16.54
CA PHE A 52 -9.58 3.74 17.84
C PHE A 52 -10.54 4.93 17.72
N VAL A 53 -10.29 5.85 16.77
CA VAL A 53 -11.20 6.97 16.49
C VAL A 53 -12.56 6.47 16.01
N LEU A 54 -12.59 5.47 15.13
CA LEU A 54 -13.84 4.89 14.63
C LEU A 54 -14.66 4.28 15.77
N THR A 55 -14.04 3.49 16.64
CA THR A 55 -14.75 2.77 17.72
C THR A 55 -15.04 3.64 18.92
N GLY A 56 -14.14 4.56 19.28
CA GLY A 56 -14.23 5.40 20.49
C GLY A 56 -15.01 6.69 20.28
N ALA A 57 -15.04 7.25 19.08
CA ALA A 57 -15.71 8.51 18.80
C ALA A 57 -16.82 8.37 17.75
N VAL A 58 -16.48 7.90 16.54
CA VAL A 58 -17.45 7.92 15.42
C VAL A 58 -18.63 6.99 15.64
N ASN A 59 -18.38 5.75 16.04
CA ASN A 59 -19.44 4.76 16.22
C ASN A 59 -20.38 5.08 17.41
N PRO A 60 -19.88 5.51 18.59
CA PRO A 60 -20.75 6.00 19.66
C PRO A 60 -21.56 7.24 19.26
N PHE A 61 -20.96 8.19 18.55
CA PHE A 61 -21.65 9.36 18.02
C PHE A 61 -22.77 8.96 17.03
N CYS A 62 -22.48 8.04 16.12
CA CYS A 62 -23.50 7.49 15.23
C CYS A 62 -24.63 6.79 15.98
N LYS A 63 -24.33 6.05 17.06
CA LYS A 63 -25.37 5.43 17.91
C LYS A 63 -26.27 6.45 18.56
N TRP A 64 -25.74 7.61 18.92
CA TRP A 64 -26.51 8.68 19.57
C TRP A 64 -27.36 9.47 18.58
N VAL A 65 -26.81 9.86 17.41
CA VAL A 65 -27.49 10.75 16.45
C VAL A 65 -28.35 9.94 15.46
N CYS A 66 -27.80 8.87 14.90
CA CYS A 66 -28.45 8.04 13.89
C CYS A 66 -28.13 6.55 14.11
N PRO A 67 -28.87 5.84 14.97
CA PRO A 67 -28.60 4.43 15.30
C PRO A 67 -28.52 3.49 14.08
N ARG A 68 -29.16 3.88 12.98
CA ARG A 68 -29.13 3.13 11.72
C ARG A 68 -27.75 3.13 11.05
N LEU A 69 -26.92 4.11 11.31
CA LEU A 69 -25.56 4.22 10.78
C LEU A 69 -24.51 3.53 11.64
N ALA A 70 -24.86 3.21 12.88
CA ALA A 70 -23.95 2.56 13.81
C ALA A 70 -23.59 1.15 13.32
N LEU A 71 -22.29 0.84 13.41
CA LEU A 71 -21.73 -0.44 13.07
C LEU A 71 -21.85 -1.44 14.22
N SER A 72 -22.12 -2.69 13.90
CA SER A 72 -22.07 -3.80 14.84
C SER A 72 -20.62 -4.16 15.19
N SER A 73 -20.40 -4.89 16.26
CA SER A 73 -19.06 -5.35 16.63
C SER A 73 -18.41 -6.21 15.53
N ARG A 74 -19.19 -6.97 14.78
CA ARG A 74 -18.70 -7.77 13.64
C ARG A 74 -18.26 -6.90 12.48
N ASP A 75 -19.05 -5.88 12.15
CA ASP A 75 -18.71 -4.92 11.10
C ASP A 75 -17.41 -4.19 11.43
N LEU A 76 -17.22 -3.80 12.68
CA LEU A 76 -15.99 -3.14 13.15
C LEU A 76 -14.77 -4.06 13.01
N VAL A 77 -14.90 -5.35 13.33
CA VAL A 77 -13.81 -6.31 13.14
C VAL A 77 -13.44 -6.44 11.65
N VAL A 78 -14.44 -6.53 10.77
CA VAL A 78 -14.19 -6.61 9.32
C VAL A 78 -13.47 -5.36 8.82
N VAL A 79 -13.93 -4.17 9.19
CA VAL A 79 -13.28 -2.91 8.85
C VAL A 79 -11.84 -2.88 9.34
N TYR A 80 -11.58 -3.33 10.55
CA TYR A 80 -10.23 -3.39 11.13
C TYR A 80 -9.31 -4.34 10.35
N VAL A 81 -9.78 -5.54 10.05
CA VAL A 81 -9.01 -6.52 9.26
C VAL A 81 -8.70 -5.96 7.87
N MET A 82 -9.67 -5.32 7.21
CA MET A 82 -9.44 -4.68 5.92
C MET A 82 -8.37 -3.60 6.00
N MET A 83 -8.37 -2.76 7.03
CA MET A 83 -7.35 -1.72 7.24
C MET A 83 -5.97 -2.32 7.47
N ILE A 84 -5.84 -3.36 8.30
CA ILE A 84 -4.55 -4.02 8.56
C ILE A 84 -3.99 -4.64 7.29
N VAL A 85 -4.81 -5.42 6.57
CA VAL A 85 -4.37 -6.06 5.32
C VAL A 85 -3.96 -5.01 4.28
N ALA A 86 -4.75 -3.95 4.13
CA ALA A 86 -4.45 -2.87 3.19
C ALA A 86 -3.17 -2.11 3.57
N SER A 87 -2.90 -1.93 4.86
CA SER A 87 -1.71 -1.22 5.33
C SER A 87 -0.39 -1.97 5.07
N ALA A 88 -0.44 -3.26 4.76
CA ALA A 88 0.73 -4.04 4.34
C ALA A 88 1.20 -3.70 2.91
N ILE A 89 0.37 -3.02 2.10
CA ILE A 89 0.69 -2.71 0.70
C ILE A 89 1.67 -1.53 0.58
N PRO A 90 1.44 -0.36 1.21
CA PRO A 90 2.29 0.81 1.06
C PRO A 90 3.59 0.70 1.86
N THR A 91 4.53 1.59 1.55
CA THR A 91 5.78 1.81 2.27
C THR A 91 6.67 0.57 2.43
N TRP A 92 6.97 0.14 3.63
CA TRP A 92 7.87 -1.00 3.93
C TRP A 92 7.28 -2.38 3.65
N GLY A 93 6.01 -2.44 3.29
CA GLY A 93 5.34 -3.69 2.92
C GLY A 93 5.68 -4.17 1.51
N LEU A 94 4.64 -4.50 0.74
CA LEU A 94 4.79 -5.11 -0.58
C LEU A 94 5.48 -4.18 -1.59
N VAL A 95 5.04 -2.91 -1.69
CA VAL A 95 5.43 -2.00 -2.78
C VAL A 95 6.93 -1.69 -2.74
N THR A 96 7.47 -1.31 -1.60
CA THR A 96 8.90 -0.99 -1.47
C THR A 96 9.78 -2.18 -1.84
N ASN A 97 9.50 -3.35 -1.28
CA ASN A 97 10.30 -4.54 -1.56
C ASN A 97 10.14 -5.02 -3.00
N LEU A 98 8.91 -5.03 -3.52
CA LEU A 98 8.63 -5.49 -4.86
C LEU A 98 9.38 -4.68 -5.92
N PHE A 99 9.26 -3.36 -5.90
CA PHE A 99 9.93 -2.50 -6.88
C PHE A 99 11.45 -2.58 -6.78
N HIS A 100 12.01 -2.70 -5.59
CA HIS A 100 13.44 -2.91 -5.42
C HIS A 100 13.91 -4.25 -6.00
N ILE A 101 13.17 -5.33 -5.75
CA ILE A 101 13.50 -6.65 -6.29
C ILE A 101 13.45 -6.65 -7.82
N LEU A 102 12.45 -6.00 -8.41
CA LEU A 102 12.27 -5.95 -9.87
C LEU A 102 13.32 -5.10 -10.59
N THR A 103 13.75 -4.00 -9.99
CA THR A 103 14.67 -3.04 -10.63
C THR A 103 16.14 -3.26 -10.28
N ARG A 104 16.43 -3.90 -9.13
CA ARG A 104 17.78 -4.10 -8.64
C ARG A 104 18.71 -4.84 -9.60
N PRO A 105 18.29 -5.94 -10.24
CA PRO A 105 19.13 -6.65 -11.21
C PRO A 105 19.55 -5.79 -12.40
N ILE A 106 18.72 -4.83 -12.79
CA ILE A 106 18.96 -3.95 -13.93
C ILE A 106 19.86 -2.78 -13.53
N TYR A 107 19.55 -2.15 -12.39
CA TYR A 107 20.28 -0.95 -11.93
C TYR A 107 21.70 -1.26 -11.45
N TYR A 108 21.88 -2.38 -10.73
CA TYR A 108 23.18 -2.79 -10.18
C TYR A 108 23.94 -3.81 -11.04
N ALA A 109 23.54 -4.00 -12.28
CA ALA A 109 24.31 -4.81 -13.23
C ALA A 109 25.64 -4.12 -13.52
N THR A 110 26.74 -4.81 -13.26
CA THR A 110 28.12 -4.34 -13.53
C THR A 110 28.89 -5.42 -14.28
N PRO A 111 29.99 -5.06 -14.98
CA PRO A 111 30.86 -6.06 -15.62
C PRO A 111 31.39 -7.12 -14.66
N GLU A 112 31.61 -6.76 -13.39
CA GLU A 112 32.17 -7.67 -12.38
C GLU A 112 31.17 -8.74 -11.95
N ASN A 113 29.88 -8.39 -11.83
CA ASN A 113 28.84 -9.34 -11.42
C ASN A 113 28.22 -10.08 -12.57
N ASN A 114 28.45 -9.63 -13.80
CA ASN A 114 27.97 -10.22 -15.05
C ASN A 114 26.46 -10.54 -15.08
N TRP A 115 25.65 -9.72 -14.38
CA TRP A 115 24.20 -9.97 -14.31
C TRP A 115 23.48 -9.77 -15.63
N VAL A 116 24.07 -8.99 -16.53
CA VAL A 116 23.50 -8.78 -17.89
C VAL A 116 23.40 -10.10 -18.64
N ASP A 117 24.43 -10.95 -18.54
CA ASP A 117 24.50 -12.20 -19.29
C ASP A 117 23.99 -13.41 -18.51
N THR A 118 24.06 -13.36 -17.17
CA THR A 118 23.73 -14.50 -16.31
C THR A 118 22.33 -14.42 -15.70
N LEU A 119 21.89 -13.24 -15.24
CA LEU A 119 20.65 -13.08 -14.50
C LEU A 119 19.51 -12.50 -15.36
N LEU A 120 19.78 -11.43 -16.12
CA LEU A 120 18.72 -10.75 -16.88
C LEU A 120 18.07 -11.64 -17.95
N PRO A 121 18.76 -12.56 -18.64
CA PRO A 121 18.13 -13.48 -19.59
C PRO A 121 17.16 -14.48 -18.93
N LEU A 122 17.35 -14.76 -17.64
CA LEU A 122 16.49 -15.69 -16.88
C LEU A 122 15.22 -15.01 -16.37
N LEU A 123 15.17 -13.68 -16.33
CA LEU A 123 13.97 -12.95 -15.88
C LEU A 123 12.93 -12.95 -17.01
N PRO A 124 11.68 -13.37 -16.70
CA PRO A 124 10.59 -13.28 -17.65
C PRO A 124 10.35 -11.82 -18.09
N SER A 125 10.03 -11.61 -19.36
CA SER A 125 9.83 -10.28 -19.93
C SER A 125 8.68 -9.49 -19.29
N TRP A 126 7.71 -10.20 -18.74
CA TRP A 126 6.54 -9.61 -18.09
C TRP A 126 6.78 -9.21 -16.61
N LEU A 127 7.91 -9.61 -16.03
CA LEU A 127 8.15 -9.44 -14.59
C LEU A 127 8.77 -8.09 -14.25
N ALA A 128 9.68 -7.59 -15.08
CA ALA A 128 10.44 -6.38 -14.76
C ALA A 128 10.60 -5.49 -16.02
N PRO A 129 10.60 -4.16 -15.83
CA PRO A 129 10.87 -3.23 -16.94
C PRO A 129 12.27 -3.48 -17.48
N ARG A 130 12.37 -3.69 -18.80
CA ARG A 130 13.66 -3.98 -19.46
C ARG A 130 14.49 -2.74 -19.78
N GLU A 131 13.88 -1.56 -19.74
CA GLU A 131 14.56 -0.32 -20.03
C GLU A 131 15.43 0.13 -18.84
N PRO A 132 16.77 0.23 -18.98
CA PRO A 132 17.64 0.68 -17.88
C PRO A 132 17.30 2.08 -17.37
N ALA A 133 16.76 2.93 -18.24
CA ALA A 133 16.30 4.27 -17.85
C ALA A 133 15.19 4.23 -16.79
N VAL A 134 14.27 3.27 -16.86
CA VAL A 134 13.18 3.12 -15.89
C VAL A 134 13.71 2.73 -14.51
N ALA A 135 14.69 1.82 -14.46
CA ALA A 135 15.36 1.45 -13.22
C ALA A 135 16.12 2.65 -12.61
N ARG A 136 16.81 3.45 -13.45
CA ARG A 136 17.48 4.67 -13.01
C ARG A 136 16.50 5.68 -12.44
N PHE A 137 15.38 5.93 -13.10
CA PHE A 137 14.35 6.87 -12.61
C PHE A 137 13.78 6.45 -11.26
N PHE A 138 13.75 5.16 -10.98
CA PHE A 138 13.30 4.67 -9.67
C PHE A 138 14.31 5.01 -8.56
N TYR A 139 15.62 4.86 -8.80
CA TYR A 139 16.66 5.09 -7.80
C TYR A 139 17.15 6.54 -7.73
N GLU A 140 17.25 7.21 -8.86
CA GLU A 140 17.87 8.55 -8.97
C GLU A 140 16.82 9.66 -9.06
N GLY A 141 15.54 9.29 -9.23
CA GLY A 141 14.45 10.25 -9.47
C GLY A 141 14.29 10.59 -10.95
N LEU A 142 13.19 11.25 -11.27
CA LEU A 142 12.91 11.72 -12.63
C LEU A 142 13.77 12.93 -12.94
N PRO A 143 14.50 12.93 -14.08
CA PRO A 143 15.27 14.11 -14.48
C PRO A 143 14.36 15.29 -14.81
N ALA A 144 14.86 16.50 -14.60
CA ALA A 144 14.16 17.72 -14.98
C ALA A 144 13.85 17.71 -16.49
N GLY A 145 12.57 17.82 -16.84
CA GLY A 145 12.11 17.75 -18.23
C GLY A 145 11.65 16.36 -18.71
N ALA A 146 11.76 15.31 -17.92
CA ALA A 146 11.06 14.06 -18.21
C ALA A 146 9.55 14.31 -18.14
N GLY A 147 8.82 13.93 -19.19
CA GLY A 147 7.38 14.19 -19.34
C GLY A 147 6.46 13.46 -18.34
N GLY A 148 7.00 12.95 -17.22
CA GLY A 148 6.28 12.23 -16.18
C GLY A 148 6.77 10.80 -15.97
N ILE A 149 6.14 10.11 -15.03
CA ILE A 149 6.49 8.70 -14.70
C ILE A 149 6.16 7.81 -15.90
N PRO A 150 7.08 6.94 -16.35
CA PRO A 150 6.87 6.05 -17.49
C PRO A 150 5.97 4.85 -17.11
N TRP A 151 4.72 5.11 -16.78
CA TRP A 151 3.76 4.09 -16.33
C TRP A 151 3.65 2.90 -17.28
N ARG A 152 3.78 3.15 -18.60
CA ARG A 152 3.69 2.09 -19.58
C ARG A 152 4.73 1.01 -19.39
N ALA A 153 5.97 1.39 -19.07
CA ALA A 153 7.06 0.45 -18.83
C ALA A 153 6.89 -0.41 -17.57
N TRP A 154 6.06 0.05 -16.62
CA TRP A 154 5.74 -0.68 -15.38
C TRP A 154 4.56 -1.65 -15.53
N PHE A 155 3.59 -1.33 -16.40
CA PHE A 155 2.39 -2.14 -16.58
C PHE A 155 2.40 -3.03 -17.82
N VAL A 156 3.29 -2.72 -18.76
CA VAL A 156 3.49 -3.48 -20.01
C VAL A 156 5.00 -3.59 -20.26
N PRO A 157 5.72 -4.38 -19.44
CA PRO A 157 7.15 -4.56 -19.57
C PRO A 157 7.52 -5.38 -20.81
#